data_e5f4982096da0f67e26d36a5bba908f3
#
_entry.id   e5f4982096da0f67e26d36a5bba908f3
#
_cell.length_a   1.000
_cell.length_b   1.000
_cell.length_c   1.000
_cell.angle_alpha   90.00
_cell.angle_beta   90.00
_cell.angle_gamma   90.00
#
_symmetry.space_group_name_H-M   'P 1'
#
loop_
_entity.id
_entity.type
_entity.pdbx_description
1 polymer ?
#
loop_
_entity_poly.entity_id
_entity_poly.type
_entity_poly.pdbx_seq_one_letter_code
_entity_poly.pdbx_strand_id
1 'polypeptide(L)'
;MDIQLEKKKGLQKKHIPYVAGGVLFVILLGWIIFGDHASTLKVDARGISIGNVTREQFNDFFRMDGQVQPITVVQLSPEEGGIVQEKVVEEGAQVKKGDIIVRLSNSNLDLQILNAEAELAEKQNFLRNTQVTMEQDKLTNQMEKLQYDMDMNRARRSFNQQEQLYKENLIAKEDYLKAKEDFELASQKHALITERLRQDSISRTIQMDEMEASLANMRKNILLIRERKENLNVRSQIDGELGLLDVVLGQSINPGQKIGQINDLSDYKIEAMIDEHYIDRVKPGLSAAFYVIFLFHQI
;
A
#
# COMPACT_ATOMS: atom_id res chain seq x y z
N MET A 1 69.17 134.69 8.77
CA MET A 1 69.85 133.68 9.58
C MET A 1 68.89 132.63 9.97
N ASP A 2 68.94 131.46 9.24
CA ASP A 2 68.07 130.33 9.36
C ASP A 2 68.54 129.43 10.49
N ILE A 3 67.63 129.06 11.28
CA ILE A 3 67.82 127.92 12.23
C ILE A 3 66.89 126.84 11.88
N GLN A 4 67.43 125.67 11.40
CA GLN A 4 66.74 124.48 11.14
C GLN A 4 66.35 123.73 12.42
N LEU A 5 65.09 123.32 12.53
CA LEU A 5 64.57 122.42 13.58
C LEU A 5 64.57 121.01 13.13
N GLU A 6 65.33 120.19 13.78
CA GLU A 6 65.31 118.69 13.61
C GLU A 6 64.01 118.05 14.02
N LYS A 7 63.39 117.23 13.10
CA LYS A 7 62.26 116.43 13.40
C LYS A 7 62.72 115.11 14.10
N LYS A 8 62.34 114.94 15.33
CA LYS A 8 62.44 113.64 16.02
C LYS A 8 61.38 112.68 15.52
N LYS A 9 61.81 111.66 14.75
CA LYS A 9 61.01 110.44 14.47
C LYS A 9 61.17 109.44 15.63
N GLY A 10 60.19 109.36 16.49
CA GLY A 10 60.12 108.42 17.56
C GLY A 10 58.66 108.14 17.96
N LEU A 11 58.35 106.91 18.13
CA LEU A 11 57.02 106.47 18.61
C LEU A 11 56.70 107.17 19.92
N GLN A 12 55.65 107.97 19.88
CA GLN A 12 55.16 108.63 21.09
C GLN A 12 54.71 107.64 22.13
N LYS A 13 55.11 107.72 23.36
CA LYS A 13 54.80 106.83 24.52
C LYS A 13 53.31 106.59 24.68
N LYS A 14 52.43 107.37 24.09
CA LYS A 14 50.96 107.24 24.11
C LYS A 14 50.41 106.09 23.22
N HIS A 15 51.19 105.65 22.23
CA HIS A 15 50.76 104.59 21.32
C HIS A 15 51.33 103.17 21.68
N ILE A 16 52.24 103.08 22.64
CA ILE A 16 52.86 101.86 23.11
C ILE A 16 51.79 100.83 23.57
N PRO A 17 50.78 101.22 24.38
CA PRO A 17 49.80 100.22 24.82
C PRO A 17 48.92 99.66 23.68
N TYR A 18 48.69 100.50 22.64
CA TYR A 18 47.89 100.05 21.49
C TYR A 18 48.68 99.07 20.57
N VAL A 19 49.98 99.33 20.41
CA VAL A 19 50.88 98.47 19.67
C VAL A 19 51.06 97.12 20.41
N ALA A 20 51.25 97.18 21.74
CA ALA A 20 51.36 96.02 22.61
C ALA A 20 50.08 95.19 22.57
N GLY A 21 48.88 95.80 22.60
CA GLY A 21 47.58 95.16 22.45
C GLY A 21 47.38 94.47 21.09
N GLY A 22 47.85 95.19 20.03
CA GLY A 22 47.79 94.59 18.66
C GLY A 22 48.67 93.37 18.48
N VAL A 23 49.91 93.45 19.03
CA VAL A 23 50.84 92.31 18.99
C VAL A 23 50.29 91.16 19.80
N LEU A 24 49.69 91.38 20.97
CA LEU A 24 49.12 90.36 21.81
C LEU A 24 47.90 89.75 21.14
N PHE A 25 47.09 90.55 20.43
CA PHE A 25 45.99 90.08 19.65
C PHE A 25 46.40 89.22 18.47
N VAL A 26 47.45 89.58 17.73
CA VAL A 26 48.03 88.76 16.64
C VAL A 26 48.62 87.48 17.15
N ILE A 27 49.28 87.48 18.32
CA ILE A 27 49.80 86.25 18.95
C ILE A 27 48.64 85.36 19.35
N LEU A 28 47.56 85.94 19.90
CA LEU A 28 46.35 85.13 20.29
C LEU A 28 45.64 84.58 19.08
N LEU A 29 45.50 85.34 17.98
CA LEU A 29 44.96 84.83 16.71
C LEU A 29 45.88 83.76 16.11
N GLY A 30 47.18 83.94 16.14
CA GLY A 30 48.12 82.88 15.68
C GLY A 30 48.01 81.61 16.51
N TRP A 31 47.81 81.76 17.83
CA TRP A 31 47.60 80.59 18.69
C TRP A 31 46.28 79.87 18.42
N ILE A 32 45.20 80.58 18.05
CA ILE A 32 43.92 80.02 17.67
C ILE A 32 44.01 79.37 16.30
N ILE A 33 44.73 79.95 15.33
CA ILE A 33 44.80 79.44 13.95
C ILE A 33 45.83 78.31 13.81
N PHE A 34 46.95 78.38 14.49
CA PHE A 34 48.03 77.40 14.43
C PHE A 34 48.10 76.48 15.65
N GLY A 35 47.26 76.72 16.65
CA GLY A 35 47.13 75.78 17.77
C GLY A 35 46.63 74.43 17.33
N ASP A 36 47.37 73.43 17.68
CA ASP A 36 47.02 72.05 17.35
C ASP A 36 45.72 71.67 18.05
N HIS A 37 44.59 71.70 17.27
CA HIS A 37 43.29 71.26 17.72
C HIS A 37 43.11 69.73 17.42
N ALA A 38 44.16 68.96 17.62
CA ALA A 38 44.06 67.53 17.52
C ALA A 38 43.09 67.01 18.60
N SER A 39 41.86 66.67 18.16
CA SER A 39 40.90 65.96 18.97
C SER A 39 41.48 64.61 19.31
N THR A 40 42.13 64.42 20.41
CA THR A 40 42.58 63.13 20.90
C THR A 40 41.40 62.39 21.48
N LEU A 41 40.86 61.40 20.70
CA LEU A 41 39.90 60.44 21.20
C LEU A 41 40.61 59.61 22.28
N LYS A 42 40.26 59.78 23.53
CA LYS A 42 40.75 58.96 24.62
C LYS A 42 39.99 57.64 24.54
N VAL A 43 40.55 56.62 23.87
CA VAL A 43 40.01 55.27 23.82
C VAL A 43 40.56 54.52 25.04
N ASP A 44 39.65 54.00 25.86
CA ASP A 44 40.05 53.19 27.01
C ASP A 44 40.61 51.83 26.43
N ALA A 45 41.87 51.58 26.72
CA ALA A 45 42.59 50.39 26.26
C ALA A 45 41.89 49.08 26.69
N ARG A 46 41.01 49.12 27.69
CA ARG A 46 40.22 47.98 28.13
C ARG A 46 39.06 47.65 27.20
N GLY A 47 38.65 48.58 26.34
CA GLY A 47 37.57 48.38 25.35
C GLY A 47 38.05 48.08 23.96
N ILE A 48 39.37 48.00 23.73
CA ILE A 48 39.92 47.71 22.40
C ILE A 48 40.37 46.26 22.35
N SER A 49 39.80 45.52 21.43
CA SER A 49 40.29 44.19 21.05
C SER A 49 41.21 44.35 19.83
N ILE A 50 42.47 44.00 19.99
CA ILE A 50 43.45 43.99 18.89
C ILE A 50 43.48 42.59 18.31
N GLY A 51 43.06 42.44 17.06
CA GLY A 51 43.12 41.17 16.32
C GLY A 51 43.96 41.31 15.07
N ASN A 52 44.62 40.26 14.69
CA ASN A 52 45.29 40.17 13.39
C ASN A 52 44.26 39.88 12.30
N VAL A 53 44.33 40.56 11.19
CA VAL A 53 43.49 40.24 10.01
C VAL A 53 44.11 39.04 9.33
N THR A 54 43.44 37.91 9.43
CA THR A 54 43.79 36.68 8.72
C THR A 54 42.88 36.52 7.51
N ARG A 55 43.42 35.99 6.43
CA ARG A 55 42.64 35.66 5.21
C ARG A 55 42.29 34.18 5.27
N GLU A 56 41.10 33.89 5.76
CA GLU A 56 40.58 32.51 5.89
C GLU A 56 39.25 32.37 5.14
N GLN A 57 38.83 31.14 4.88
CA GLN A 57 37.52 30.88 4.30
C GLN A 57 36.44 31.20 5.33
N PHE A 58 35.59 32.17 5.01
CA PHE A 58 34.44 32.48 5.85
C PHE A 58 33.32 31.48 5.65
N ASN A 59 33.01 30.71 6.68
CA ASN A 59 31.89 29.80 6.70
C ASN A 59 30.68 30.47 7.33
N ASP A 60 29.70 30.85 6.51
CA ASP A 60 28.43 31.36 7.00
C ASP A 60 27.53 30.16 7.34
N PHE A 61 27.18 29.97 8.58
CA PHE A 61 26.32 28.89 9.05
C PHE A 61 25.27 29.43 10.03
N PHE A 62 24.15 28.78 10.03
CA PHE A 62 23.10 28.99 11.02
C PHE A 62 22.70 27.67 11.66
N ARG A 63 22.20 27.73 12.87
CA ARG A 63 21.77 26.54 13.64
C ARG A 63 20.27 26.40 13.53
N MET A 64 19.81 25.18 13.43
CA MET A 64 18.40 24.81 13.45
C MET A 64 18.21 23.50 14.20
N ASP A 65 17.04 23.32 14.78
CA ASP A 65 16.67 22.07 15.40
C ASP A 65 16.07 21.17 14.33
N GLY A 66 16.44 19.90 14.37
CA GLY A 66 15.94 18.87 13.47
C GLY A 66 15.57 17.62 14.21
N GLN A 67 14.65 16.85 13.63
CA GLN A 67 14.24 15.53 14.13
C GLN A 67 14.74 14.45 13.18
N VAL A 68 15.32 13.40 13.76
CA VAL A 68 15.69 12.20 13.00
C VAL A 68 14.43 11.38 12.80
N GLN A 69 14.13 11.06 11.56
CA GLN A 69 12.97 10.26 11.20
C GLN A 69 13.41 9.14 10.24
N PRO A 70 12.77 7.96 10.28
CA PRO A 70 12.99 6.94 9.27
C PRO A 70 12.55 7.44 7.89
N ILE A 71 13.26 7.06 6.85
CA ILE A 71 12.92 7.44 5.48
C ILE A 71 11.62 6.77 5.05
N THR A 72 11.48 5.49 5.38
CA THR A 72 10.31 4.69 5.01
C THR A 72 9.46 4.43 6.24
N VAL A 73 8.20 4.83 6.17
CA VAL A 73 7.17 4.54 7.17
C VAL A 73 5.99 3.88 6.46
N VAL A 74 5.66 2.66 6.84
CA VAL A 74 4.51 1.93 6.31
C VAL A 74 3.37 2.00 7.30
N GLN A 75 2.21 2.48 6.83
CA GLN A 75 1.01 2.53 7.66
C GLN A 75 0.44 1.13 7.83
N LEU A 76 0.05 0.81 9.05
CA LEU A 76 -0.64 -0.41 9.40
C LEU A 76 -2.14 -0.16 9.37
N SER A 77 -2.83 -0.83 8.44
CA SER A 77 -4.29 -0.78 8.31
C SER A 77 -4.82 -2.16 7.93
N PRO A 78 -5.87 -2.66 8.61
CA PRO A 78 -6.45 -3.95 8.29
C PRO A 78 -7.24 -3.89 6.98
N GLU A 79 -7.18 -4.97 6.21
CA GLU A 79 -8.00 -5.15 5.00
C GLU A 79 -9.44 -5.52 5.35
N GLU A 80 -9.64 -6.26 6.46
CA GLU A 80 -10.96 -6.67 6.97
C GLU A 80 -11.24 -6.02 8.33
N GLY A 81 -12.48 -5.57 8.52
CA GLY A 81 -12.91 -4.99 9.79
C GLY A 81 -13.27 -6.05 10.82
N GLY A 82 -13.08 -5.69 12.09
CA GLY A 82 -13.39 -6.57 13.20
C GLY A 82 -13.18 -5.92 14.56
N ILE A 83 -13.35 -6.69 15.61
CA ILE A 83 -13.11 -6.29 16.99
C ILE A 83 -11.71 -6.76 17.39
N VAL A 84 -10.91 -5.89 17.99
CA VAL A 84 -9.57 -6.22 18.48
C VAL A 84 -9.67 -7.28 19.57
N GLN A 85 -9.20 -8.48 19.27
CA GLN A 85 -9.18 -9.61 20.18
C GLN A 85 -7.88 -9.67 20.99
N GLU A 86 -6.75 -9.39 20.34
CA GLU A 86 -5.43 -9.51 20.94
C GLU A 86 -4.44 -8.55 20.28
N LYS A 87 -3.62 -7.90 21.09
CA LYS A 87 -2.39 -7.22 20.67
C LYS A 87 -1.24 -8.20 20.88
N VAL A 88 -0.64 -8.68 19.80
CA VAL A 88 0.43 -9.69 19.85
C VAL A 88 1.79 -9.03 20.08
N VAL A 89 1.94 -7.81 19.59
CA VAL A 89 3.20 -7.04 19.64
C VAL A 89 2.90 -5.67 20.26
N GLU A 90 3.79 -5.19 21.11
CA GLU A 90 3.71 -3.86 21.71
C GLU A 90 4.53 -2.83 20.91
N GLU A 91 4.24 -1.54 21.13
CA GLU A 91 4.97 -0.43 20.53
C GLU A 91 6.47 -0.50 20.86
N GLY A 92 7.33 -0.14 19.92
CA GLY A 92 8.78 -0.20 20.04
C GLY A 92 9.40 -1.58 19.80
N ALA A 93 8.61 -2.61 19.59
CA ALA A 93 9.13 -3.94 19.28
C ALA A 93 9.58 -4.07 17.82
N GLN A 94 10.66 -4.83 17.61
CA GLN A 94 11.10 -5.20 16.26
C GLN A 94 10.21 -6.30 15.69
N VAL A 95 9.76 -6.11 14.46
CA VAL A 95 8.90 -7.03 13.72
C VAL A 95 9.52 -7.38 12.38
N LYS A 96 9.25 -8.59 11.91
CA LYS A 96 9.61 -9.05 10.58
C LYS A 96 8.39 -9.07 9.68
N LYS A 97 8.63 -8.97 8.39
CA LYS A 97 7.57 -9.13 7.39
C LYS A 97 6.81 -10.43 7.59
N GLY A 98 5.48 -10.32 7.75
CA GLY A 98 4.58 -11.44 7.99
C GLY A 98 4.23 -11.68 9.47
N ASP A 99 4.93 -11.07 10.43
CA ASP A 99 4.62 -11.18 11.86
C ASP A 99 3.24 -10.58 12.15
N ILE A 100 2.46 -11.27 12.98
CA ILE A 100 1.14 -10.82 13.40
C ILE A 100 1.31 -9.76 14.48
N ILE A 101 0.71 -8.58 14.26
CA ILE A 101 0.75 -7.45 15.19
C ILE A 101 -0.53 -7.39 16.02
N VAL A 102 -1.68 -7.48 15.34
CA VAL A 102 -3.01 -7.45 15.97
C VAL A 102 -3.87 -8.56 15.41
N ARG A 103 -4.64 -9.23 16.26
CA ARG A 103 -5.70 -10.15 15.84
C ARG A 103 -7.05 -9.50 16.03
N LEU A 104 -7.83 -9.52 14.95
CA LEU A 104 -9.21 -9.09 14.94
C LEU A 104 -10.14 -10.31 14.95
N SER A 105 -11.34 -10.15 15.48
CA SER A 105 -12.42 -11.12 15.38
C SER A 105 -13.59 -10.53 14.61
N ASN A 106 -14.25 -11.36 13.77
CA ASN A 106 -15.43 -10.94 13.02
C ASN A 106 -16.43 -12.10 12.94
N SER A 107 -17.43 -12.06 13.84
CA SER A 107 -18.46 -13.11 13.91
C SER A 107 -19.32 -13.22 12.65
N ASN A 108 -19.50 -12.14 11.89
CA ASN A 108 -20.22 -12.21 10.62
C ASN A 108 -19.46 -13.04 9.60
N LEU A 109 -18.15 -12.90 9.56
CA LEU A 109 -17.30 -13.67 8.65
C LEU A 109 -17.27 -15.16 9.04
N ASP A 110 -17.25 -15.46 10.34
CA ASP A 110 -17.35 -16.83 10.85
C ASP A 110 -18.70 -17.47 10.44
N LEU A 111 -19.81 -16.73 10.57
CA LEU A 111 -21.13 -17.20 10.11
C LEU A 111 -21.18 -17.38 8.60
N GLN A 112 -20.55 -16.52 7.80
CA GLN A 112 -20.47 -16.67 6.35
C GLN A 112 -19.73 -17.96 5.96
N ILE A 113 -18.63 -18.28 6.64
CA ILE A 113 -17.88 -19.54 6.42
C ILE A 113 -18.78 -20.73 6.75
N LEU A 114 -19.40 -20.73 7.92
CA LEU A 114 -20.27 -21.83 8.35
C LEU A 114 -21.43 -22.07 7.39
N ASN A 115 -22.08 -21.01 6.93
CA ASN A 115 -23.18 -21.10 5.97
C ASN A 115 -22.71 -21.62 4.61
N ALA A 116 -21.57 -21.13 4.11
CA ALA A 116 -21.01 -21.60 2.84
C ALA A 116 -20.56 -23.07 2.90
N GLU A 117 -20.02 -23.50 4.04
CA GLU A 117 -19.66 -24.91 4.28
C GLU A 117 -20.90 -25.83 4.37
N ALA A 118 -21.97 -25.36 5.02
CA ALA A 118 -23.23 -26.09 5.09
C ALA A 118 -23.87 -26.23 3.70
N GLU A 119 -23.89 -25.16 2.89
CA GLU A 119 -24.40 -25.19 1.51
C GLU A 119 -23.57 -26.13 0.63
N LEU A 120 -22.25 -26.12 0.76
CA LEU A 120 -21.37 -27.06 0.05
C LEU A 120 -21.71 -28.51 0.41
N ALA A 121 -21.88 -28.80 1.71
CA ALA A 121 -22.22 -30.13 2.19
C ALA A 121 -23.60 -30.62 1.63
N GLU A 122 -24.59 -29.72 1.61
CA GLU A 122 -25.90 -29.99 1.02
C GLU A 122 -25.78 -30.34 -0.46
N LYS A 123 -25.06 -29.52 -1.23
CA LYS A 123 -24.85 -29.76 -2.67
C LYS A 123 -24.05 -31.02 -2.96
N GLN A 124 -23.07 -31.36 -2.13
CA GLN A 124 -22.34 -32.65 -2.24
C GLN A 124 -23.25 -33.84 -2.01
N ASN A 125 -24.15 -33.78 -1.01
CA ASN A 125 -25.13 -34.84 -0.77
C ASN A 125 -26.13 -34.93 -1.91
N PHE A 126 -26.59 -33.82 -2.46
CA PHE A 126 -27.45 -33.79 -3.62
C PHE A 126 -26.79 -34.45 -4.85
N LEU A 127 -25.54 -34.08 -5.14
CA LEU A 127 -24.76 -34.70 -6.22
C LEU A 127 -24.66 -36.21 -6.03
N ARG A 128 -24.32 -36.69 -4.82
CA ARG A 128 -24.23 -38.13 -4.53
C ARG A 128 -25.55 -38.86 -4.80
N ASN A 129 -26.66 -38.31 -4.32
CA ASN A 129 -27.98 -38.87 -4.54
C ASN A 129 -28.33 -38.91 -6.03
N THR A 130 -28.04 -37.82 -6.76
CA THR A 130 -28.24 -37.76 -8.21
C THR A 130 -27.39 -38.80 -8.94
N GLN A 131 -26.14 -39.01 -8.56
CA GLN A 131 -25.28 -40.06 -9.14
C GLN A 131 -25.86 -41.45 -8.93
N VAL A 132 -26.38 -41.76 -7.73
CA VAL A 132 -27.01 -43.05 -7.43
C VAL A 132 -28.26 -43.26 -8.30
N THR A 133 -29.11 -42.23 -8.40
CA THR A 133 -30.31 -42.29 -9.24
C THR A 133 -29.95 -42.48 -10.72
N MET A 134 -28.99 -41.74 -11.23
CA MET A 134 -28.51 -41.87 -12.61
C MET A 134 -27.94 -43.27 -12.92
N GLU A 135 -27.25 -43.91 -11.97
CA GLU A 135 -26.74 -45.29 -12.17
C GLU A 135 -27.88 -46.30 -12.15
N GLN A 136 -28.90 -46.14 -11.29
CA GLN A 136 -30.11 -46.97 -11.31
C GLN A 136 -30.86 -46.85 -12.64
N ASP A 137 -31.06 -45.62 -13.12
CA ASP A 137 -31.72 -45.37 -14.40
C ASP A 137 -30.94 -45.98 -15.58
N LYS A 138 -29.60 -45.89 -15.54
CA LYS A 138 -28.70 -46.48 -16.54
C LYS A 138 -28.88 -48.00 -16.58
N LEU A 139 -28.93 -48.67 -15.41
CA LEU A 139 -29.15 -50.14 -15.35
C LEU A 139 -30.54 -50.51 -15.90
N THR A 140 -31.59 -49.78 -15.54
CA THR A 140 -32.94 -49.96 -16.05
C THR A 140 -32.98 -49.80 -17.57
N ASN A 141 -32.39 -48.77 -18.10
CA ASN A 141 -32.28 -48.48 -19.52
C ASN A 141 -31.48 -49.59 -20.27
N GLN A 142 -30.43 -50.14 -19.66
CA GLN A 142 -29.67 -51.25 -20.23
C GLN A 142 -30.52 -52.53 -20.30
N MET A 143 -31.34 -52.81 -19.27
CA MET A 143 -32.27 -53.96 -19.29
C MET A 143 -33.32 -53.78 -20.38
N GLU A 144 -33.89 -52.59 -20.54
CA GLU A 144 -34.87 -52.32 -21.63
C GLU A 144 -34.23 -52.49 -23.01
N LYS A 145 -33.01 -52.00 -23.22
CA LYS A 145 -32.26 -52.22 -24.47
C LYS A 145 -32.09 -53.74 -24.78
N LEU A 146 -31.68 -54.50 -23.76
CA LEU A 146 -31.50 -55.94 -23.92
C LEU A 146 -32.81 -56.61 -24.36
N GLN A 147 -33.98 -56.20 -23.84
CA GLN A 147 -35.29 -56.73 -24.26
C GLN A 147 -35.55 -56.41 -25.74
N TYR A 148 -35.33 -55.13 -26.17
CA TYR A 148 -35.52 -54.79 -27.60
C TYR A 148 -34.51 -55.49 -28.52
N ASP A 149 -33.26 -55.73 -28.07
CA ASP A 149 -32.27 -56.50 -28.79
C ASP A 149 -32.75 -57.94 -29.00
N MET A 150 -33.35 -58.59 -27.97
CA MET A 150 -33.88 -59.92 -28.05
C MET A 150 -35.08 -60.01 -28.97
N ASP A 151 -36.01 -59.03 -28.89
CA ASP A 151 -37.23 -59.01 -29.73
C ASP A 151 -36.89 -58.79 -31.21
N MET A 152 -35.98 -57.90 -31.52
CA MET A 152 -35.47 -57.67 -32.87
C MET A 152 -34.79 -58.94 -33.43
N ASN A 153 -33.95 -59.58 -32.63
CA ASN A 153 -33.28 -60.82 -33.06
C ASN A 153 -34.27 -61.99 -33.28
N ARG A 154 -35.37 -62.06 -32.50
CA ARG A 154 -36.43 -62.99 -32.67
C ARG A 154 -37.19 -62.75 -33.99
N ALA A 155 -37.63 -61.51 -34.19
CA ALA A 155 -38.34 -61.11 -35.42
C ALA A 155 -37.46 -61.28 -36.65
N ARG A 156 -36.16 -60.98 -36.58
CA ARG A 156 -35.21 -61.22 -37.68
C ARG A 156 -35.10 -62.69 -38.07
N ARG A 157 -35.01 -63.60 -37.07
CA ARG A 157 -34.95 -65.03 -37.34
C ARG A 157 -36.22 -65.48 -38.00
N SER A 158 -37.40 -65.06 -37.50
CA SER A 158 -38.72 -65.38 -38.07
C SER A 158 -38.82 -64.88 -39.50
N PHE A 159 -38.47 -63.63 -39.76
CA PHE A 159 -38.47 -63.05 -41.10
C PHE A 159 -37.57 -63.83 -42.07
N ASN A 160 -36.34 -64.15 -41.72
CA ASN A 160 -35.40 -64.88 -42.53
C ASN A 160 -35.95 -66.31 -42.88
N GLN A 161 -36.59 -66.98 -41.94
CA GLN A 161 -37.20 -68.30 -42.15
C GLN A 161 -38.40 -68.16 -43.11
N GLN A 162 -39.29 -67.19 -42.88
CA GLN A 162 -40.47 -67.01 -43.77
C GLN A 162 -40.07 -66.57 -45.17
N GLU A 163 -39.01 -65.73 -45.29
CA GLU A 163 -38.46 -65.32 -46.60
C GLU A 163 -37.97 -66.56 -47.43
N GLN A 164 -37.27 -67.51 -46.78
CA GLN A 164 -36.81 -68.73 -47.44
C GLN A 164 -37.97 -69.59 -47.88
N LEU A 165 -38.96 -69.82 -47.00
CA LEU A 165 -40.15 -70.64 -47.34
C LEU A 165 -40.96 -69.96 -48.45
N TYR A 166 -41.07 -68.64 -48.46
CA TYR A 166 -41.78 -67.94 -49.54
C TYR A 166 -41.03 -68.02 -50.87
N LYS A 167 -39.72 -67.96 -50.92
CA LYS A 167 -38.90 -68.19 -52.12
C LYS A 167 -39.08 -69.60 -52.70
N GLU A 168 -39.36 -70.61 -51.84
CA GLU A 168 -39.66 -71.98 -52.22
C GLU A 168 -41.15 -72.20 -52.52
N ASN A 169 -42.01 -71.16 -52.47
CA ASN A 169 -43.46 -71.17 -52.63
C ASN A 169 -44.20 -72.10 -51.61
N LEU A 170 -43.64 -72.21 -50.40
CA LEU A 170 -44.21 -73.10 -49.37
C LEU A 170 -45.17 -72.36 -48.40
N ILE A 171 -45.28 -71.01 -48.49
CA ILE A 171 -46.16 -70.19 -47.63
C ILE A 171 -46.90 -69.16 -48.46
N ALA A 172 -48.00 -68.58 -47.87
CA ALA A 172 -48.73 -67.49 -48.47
C ALA A 172 -47.95 -66.18 -48.43
N LYS A 173 -48.17 -65.30 -49.37
CA LYS A 173 -47.55 -63.96 -49.44
C LYS A 173 -47.89 -63.15 -48.19
N GLU A 174 -49.04 -63.33 -47.61
CA GLU A 174 -49.50 -62.62 -46.41
C GLU A 174 -48.64 -62.98 -45.21
N ASP A 175 -48.29 -64.27 -45.00
CA ASP A 175 -47.41 -64.69 -43.90
C ASP A 175 -46.00 -64.07 -44.01
N TYR A 176 -45.46 -64.04 -45.23
CA TYR A 176 -44.19 -63.38 -45.49
C TYR A 176 -44.24 -61.83 -45.18
N LEU A 177 -45.31 -61.14 -45.68
CA LEU A 177 -45.45 -59.67 -45.43
C LEU A 177 -45.61 -59.39 -43.97
N LYS A 178 -46.38 -60.14 -43.21
CA LYS A 178 -46.50 -60.01 -41.75
C LYS A 178 -45.17 -60.17 -41.05
N ALA A 179 -44.41 -61.21 -41.36
CA ALA A 179 -43.08 -61.40 -40.76
C ALA A 179 -42.10 -60.25 -41.08
N LYS A 180 -42.24 -59.72 -42.31
CA LYS A 180 -41.47 -58.52 -42.72
C LYS A 180 -41.85 -57.31 -41.91
N GLU A 181 -43.15 -56.99 -41.77
CA GLU A 181 -43.65 -55.88 -41.00
C GLU A 181 -43.26 -56.02 -39.52
N ASP A 182 -43.34 -57.15 -38.89
CA ASP A 182 -42.96 -57.47 -37.53
C ASP A 182 -41.43 -57.16 -37.31
N PHE A 183 -40.59 -57.57 -38.27
CA PHE A 183 -39.18 -57.35 -38.23
C PHE A 183 -38.86 -55.84 -38.41
N GLU A 184 -39.49 -55.16 -39.35
CA GLU A 184 -39.32 -53.72 -39.57
C GLU A 184 -39.71 -52.90 -38.31
N LEU A 185 -40.86 -53.25 -37.68
CA LEU A 185 -41.30 -52.63 -36.42
C LEU A 185 -40.32 -52.88 -35.28
N ALA A 186 -39.85 -54.14 -35.09
CA ALA A 186 -38.88 -54.49 -34.07
C ALA A 186 -37.53 -53.74 -34.28
N SER A 187 -37.10 -53.63 -35.55
CA SER A 187 -35.86 -52.84 -35.93
C SER A 187 -36.00 -51.40 -35.65
N GLN A 188 -37.16 -50.75 -35.95
CA GLN A 188 -37.41 -49.34 -35.64
C GLN A 188 -37.44 -49.11 -34.14
N LYS A 189 -38.08 -49.95 -33.34
CA LYS A 189 -38.07 -49.87 -31.86
C LYS A 189 -36.68 -50.00 -31.30
N HIS A 190 -35.86 -50.92 -31.79
CA HIS A 190 -34.46 -51.06 -31.38
C HIS A 190 -33.62 -49.84 -31.74
N ALA A 191 -33.78 -49.25 -32.92
CA ALA A 191 -33.10 -48.02 -33.31
C ALA A 191 -33.48 -46.85 -32.44
N LEU A 192 -34.77 -46.70 -32.10
CA LEU A 192 -35.27 -45.65 -31.25
C LEU A 192 -34.72 -45.74 -29.82
N ILE A 193 -34.72 -46.93 -29.20
CA ILE A 193 -34.15 -47.10 -27.86
C ILE A 193 -32.65 -46.82 -27.83
N THR A 194 -31.93 -47.22 -28.87
CA THR A 194 -30.49 -46.97 -28.97
C THR A 194 -30.20 -45.46 -29.04
N GLU A 195 -30.98 -44.73 -29.83
CA GLU A 195 -30.83 -43.26 -29.92
C GLU A 195 -31.24 -42.56 -28.61
N ARG A 196 -32.33 -43.01 -27.95
CA ARG A 196 -32.72 -42.51 -26.63
C ARG A 196 -31.61 -42.69 -25.61
N LEU A 197 -30.97 -43.86 -25.55
CA LEU A 197 -29.85 -44.12 -24.62
C LEU A 197 -28.63 -43.26 -24.91
N ARG A 198 -28.36 -42.98 -26.19
CA ARG A 198 -27.28 -42.06 -26.57
C ARG A 198 -27.56 -40.65 -26.06
N GLN A 199 -28.77 -40.16 -26.25
CA GLN A 199 -29.17 -38.82 -25.76
C GLN A 199 -29.18 -38.76 -24.25
N ASP A 200 -29.69 -39.78 -23.55
CA ASP A 200 -29.66 -39.88 -22.10
C ASP A 200 -28.22 -39.84 -21.55
N SER A 201 -27.28 -40.54 -22.20
CA SER A 201 -25.87 -40.55 -21.81
C SER A 201 -25.25 -39.15 -21.92
N ILE A 202 -25.52 -38.44 -23.01
CA ILE A 202 -25.03 -37.06 -23.22
C ILE A 202 -25.64 -36.14 -22.17
N SER A 203 -26.96 -36.19 -21.96
CA SER A 203 -27.65 -35.37 -20.97
C SER A 203 -27.11 -35.55 -19.56
N ARG A 204 -26.86 -36.80 -19.15
CA ARG A 204 -26.26 -37.11 -17.84
C ARG A 204 -24.85 -36.56 -17.70
N THR A 205 -24.03 -36.69 -18.74
CA THR A 205 -22.66 -36.11 -18.71
C THR A 205 -22.73 -34.62 -18.52
N ILE A 206 -23.55 -33.90 -19.28
CA ILE A 206 -23.71 -32.46 -19.15
C ILE A 206 -24.18 -32.09 -17.74
N GLN A 207 -25.21 -32.77 -17.21
CA GLN A 207 -25.71 -32.49 -15.84
C GLN A 207 -24.66 -32.74 -14.77
N MET A 208 -23.84 -33.80 -14.92
CA MET A 208 -22.73 -34.06 -13.99
C MET A 208 -21.66 -33.00 -14.05
N ASP A 209 -21.25 -32.61 -15.26
CA ASP A 209 -20.23 -31.54 -15.47
C ASP A 209 -20.70 -30.22 -14.88
N GLU A 210 -21.97 -29.85 -15.07
CA GLU A 210 -22.57 -28.62 -14.49
C GLU A 210 -22.58 -28.67 -12.95
N MET A 211 -22.93 -29.82 -12.35
CA MET A 211 -22.93 -29.98 -10.90
C MET A 211 -21.51 -29.91 -10.33
N GLU A 212 -20.55 -30.59 -10.97
CA GLU A 212 -19.15 -30.55 -10.56
C GLU A 212 -18.56 -29.14 -10.68
N ALA A 213 -18.86 -28.40 -11.75
CA ALA A 213 -18.47 -27.02 -11.94
C ALA A 213 -19.08 -26.10 -10.84
N SER A 214 -20.34 -26.32 -10.49
CA SER A 214 -21.00 -25.59 -9.39
C SER A 214 -20.31 -25.85 -8.05
N LEU A 215 -19.99 -27.12 -7.73
CA LEU A 215 -19.23 -27.45 -6.51
C LEU A 215 -17.83 -26.87 -6.49
N ALA A 216 -17.14 -26.85 -7.63
CA ALA A 216 -15.82 -26.21 -7.75
C ALA A 216 -15.90 -24.70 -7.46
N ASN A 217 -16.93 -24.01 -7.95
CA ASN A 217 -17.16 -22.60 -7.67
C ASN A 217 -17.47 -22.35 -6.19
N MET A 218 -18.28 -23.20 -5.56
CA MET A 218 -18.56 -23.10 -4.12
C MET A 218 -17.29 -23.29 -3.28
N ARG A 219 -16.46 -24.27 -3.61
CA ARG A 219 -15.16 -24.48 -2.94
C ARG A 219 -14.26 -23.26 -3.08
N LYS A 220 -14.20 -22.67 -4.28
CA LYS A 220 -13.44 -21.45 -4.51
C LYS A 220 -13.97 -20.28 -3.69
N ASN A 221 -15.30 -20.14 -3.58
CA ASN A 221 -15.91 -19.11 -2.73
C ASN A 221 -15.50 -19.27 -1.25
N ILE A 222 -15.54 -20.50 -0.73
CA ILE A 222 -15.11 -20.79 0.65
C ILE A 222 -13.63 -20.44 0.86
N LEU A 223 -12.76 -20.73 -0.10
CA LEU A 223 -11.34 -20.37 -0.02
C LEU A 223 -11.16 -18.85 0.07
N LEU A 224 -11.89 -18.07 -0.74
CA LEU A 224 -11.85 -16.62 -0.69
C LEU A 224 -12.35 -16.07 0.66
N ILE A 225 -13.42 -16.64 1.23
CA ILE A 225 -13.91 -16.21 2.54
C ILE A 225 -12.90 -16.57 3.64
N ARG A 226 -12.23 -17.71 3.56
CA ARG A 226 -11.17 -18.10 4.49
C ARG A 226 -9.95 -17.20 4.39
N GLU A 227 -9.56 -16.80 3.18
CA GLU A 227 -8.50 -15.81 2.97
C GLU A 227 -8.84 -14.47 3.64
N ARG A 228 -10.08 -13.99 3.47
CA ARG A 228 -10.58 -12.81 4.19
C ARG A 228 -10.51 -13.01 5.71
N LYS A 229 -10.79 -14.20 6.23
CA LYS A 229 -10.62 -14.52 7.65
C LYS A 229 -9.16 -14.43 8.10
N GLU A 230 -8.22 -14.89 7.27
CA GLU A 230 -6.78 -14.75 7.56
C GLU A 230 -6.33 -13.28 7.61
N ASN A 231 -6.97 -12.40 6.82
CA ASN A 231 -6.71 -10.96 6.82
C ASN A 231 -7.18 -10.24 8.10
N LEU A 232 -7.93 -10.93 8.99
CA LEU A 232 -8.17 -10.47 10.36
C LEU A 232 -6.90 -10.50 11.23
N ASN A 233 -5.89 -11.27 10.84
CA ASN A 233 -4.56 -11.21 11.43
C ASN A 233 -3.78 -10.08 10.74
N VAL A 234 -3.77 -8.91 11.35
CA VAL A 234 -3.03 -7.76 10.81
C VAL A 234 -1.54 -8.02 10.95
N ARG A 235 -0.84 -8.10 9.80
CA ARG A 235 0.57 -8.49 9.72
C ARG A 235 1.45 -7.33 9.28
N SER A 236 2.71 -7.38 9.71
CA SER A 236 3.74 -6.47 9.19
C SER A 236 3.98 -6.72 7.69
N GLN A 237 4.04 -5.62 6.91
CA GLN A 237 4.36 -5.67 5.48
C GLN A 237 5.86 -5.59 5.19
N ILE A 238 6.64 -5.08 6.17
CA ILE A 238 8.09 -4.89 6.07
C ILE A 238 8.78 -5.34 7.36
N ASP A 239 10.09 -5.51 7.30
CA ASP A 239 10.94 -5.62 8.49
C ASP A 239 11.13 -4.21 9.07
N GLY A 240 11.06 -4.07 10.40
CA GLY A 240 11.23 -2.77 11.03
C GLY A 240 10.81 -2.75 12.49
N GLU A 241 10.57 -1.57 13.03
CA GLU A 241 10.09 -1.35 14.39
C GLU A 241 8.65 -0.84 14.36
N LEU A 242 7.80 -1.42 15.21
CA LEU A 242 6.44 -0.96 15.40
C LEU A 242 6.47 0.41 16.13
N GLY A 243 6.26 1.49 15.37
CA GLY A 243 6.33 2.85 15.90
C GLY A 243 5.12 3.18 16.77
N LEU A 244 3.98 3.37 16.16
CA LEU A 244 2.71 3.68 16.84
C LEU A 244 1.72 2.53 16.64
N LEU A 245 0.97 2.18 17.67
CA LEU A 245 -0.14 1.21 17.61
C LEU A 245 -1.34 1.74 18.42
N ASP A 246 -2.20 2.50 17.75
CA ASP A 246 -3.38 3.15 18.34
C ASP A 246 -4.61 2.22 18.31
N VAL A 247 -4.58 1.15 19.10
CA VAL A 247 -5.71 0.22 19.24
C VAL A 247 -5.87 -0.23 20.68
N VAL A 248 -7.13 -0.45 21.08
CA VAL A 248 -7.50 -0.96 22.42
C VAL A 248 -8.25 -2.29 22.27
N LEU A 249 -8.03 -3.21 23.18
CA LEU A 249 -8.76 -4.49 23.25
C LEU A 249 -10.27 -4.24 23.30
N GLY A 250 -11.03 -4.92 22.46
CA GLY A 250 -12.48 -4.76 22.35
C GLY A 250 -12.92 -3.60 21.44
N GLN A 251 -12.00 -2.80 20.90
CA GLN A 251 -12.30 -1.74 19.94
C GLN A 251 -12.72 -2.31 18.59
N SER A 252 -13.74 -1.70 17.96
CA SER A 252 -14.13 -2.02 16.60
C SER A 252 -13.28 -1.23 15.60
N ILE A 253 -12.67 -1.93 14.64
CA ILE A 253 -11.83 -1.35 13.60
C ILE A 253 -12.50 -1.57 12.24
N ASN A 254 -12.53 -0.52 11.42
CA ASN A 254 -13.07 -0.59 10.07
C ASN A 254 -11.97 -0.98 9.05
N PRO A 255 -12.35 -1.59 7.92
CA PRO A 255 -11.40 -1.85 6.84
C PRO A 255 -10.71 -0.56 6.37
N GLY A 256 -9.39 -0.60 6.18
CA GLY A 256 -8.59 0.55 5.74
C GLY A 256 -8.33 1.62 6.81
N GLN A 257 -8.85 1.48 8.02
CA GLN A 257 -8.57 2.39 9.13
C GLN A 257 -7.11 2.28 9.54
N LYS A 258 -6.40 3.40 9.60
CA LYS A 258 -5.03 3.43 10.14
C LYS A 258 -5.06 3.06 11.62
N ILE A 259 -4.35 2.01 11.99
CA ILE A 259 -4.23 1.54 13.38
C ILE A 259 -2.83 1.68 13.95
N GLY A 260 -1.84 1.93 13.09
CA GLY A 260 -0.46 2.07 13.50
C GLY A 260 0.47 2.37 12.34
N GLN A 261 1.77 2.24 12.61
CA GLN A 261 2.81 2.39 11.59
C GLN A 261 4.05 1.58 11.95
N ILE A 262 4.75 1.13 10.92
CA ILE A 262 6.03 0.43 11.03
C ILE A 262 7.11 1.31 10.42
N ASN A 263 8.17 1.54 11.15
CA ASN A 263 9.32 2.33 10.77
C ASN A 263 10.42 1.40 10.26
N ASP A 264 10.87 1.61 9.04
CA ASP A 264 12.06 0.95 8.53
C ASP A 264 13.29 1.64 9.15
N LEU A 265 14.10 0.86 9.88
CA LEU A 265 15.28 1.36 10.58
C LEU A 265 16.56 1.29 9.72
N SER A 266 16.47 0.93 8.45
CA SER A 266 17.64 0.83 7.58
C SER A 266 18.26 2.18 7.27
N ASP A 267 17.42 3.18 7.02
CA ASP A 267 17.83 4.52 6.61
C ASP A 267 17.05 5.62 7.34
N TYR A 268 17.75 6.73 7.65
CA TYR A 268 17.17 7.86 8.35
C TYR A 268 17.31 9.15 7.54
N LYS A 269 16.38 10.06 7.73
CA LYS A 269 16.44 11.46 7.30
C LYS A 269 16.36 12.38 8.50
N ILE A 270 16.91 13.57 8.35
CA ILE A 270 16.74 14.65 9.31
C ILE A 270 15.75 15.64 8.71
N GLU A 271 14.63 15.83 9.40
CA GLU A 271 13.65 16.83 9.04
C GLU A 271 13.85 18.04 9.96
N ALA A 272 14.19 19.19 9.37
CA ALA A 272 14.43 20.42 10.09
C ALA A 272 13.49 21.52 9.59
N MET A 273 12.90 22.26 10.52
CA MET A 273 12.07 23.42 10.18
C MET A 273 12.97 24.63 10.03
N ILE A 274 12.90 25.29 8.87
CA ILE A 274 13.69 26.46 8.55
C ILE A 274 12.81 27.68 8.71
N ASP A 275 13.29 28.64 9.51
CA ASP A 275 12.65 29.96 9.65
C ASP A 275 12.66 30.71 8.31
N GLU A 276 11.58 31.44 8.01
CA GLU A 276 11.44 32.25 6.77
C GLU A 276 12.65 33.14 6.51
N HIS A 277 13.29 33.63 7.56
CA HIS A 277 14.46 34.49 7.46
C HIS A 277 15.67 33.84 6.77
N TYR A 278 15.76 32.50 6.81
CA TYR A 278 16.89 31.76 6.25
C TYR A 278 16.55 31.04 4.95
N ILE A 279 15.31 31.11 4.46
CA ILE A 279 14.84 30.34 3.32
C ILE A 279 15.62 30.58 2.03
N ASP A 280 16.04 31.85 1.83
CA ASP A 280 16.83 32.27 0.64
C ASP A 280 18.26 31.73 0.65
N ARG A 281 18.76 31.31 1.80
CA ARG A 281 20.11 30.77 1.99
C ARG A 281 20.19 29.27 1.81
N VAL A 282 19.07 28.57 1.92
CA VAL A 282 19.02 27.11 1.80
C VAL A 282 18.73 26.70 0.37
N LYS A 283 19.66 25.93 -0.20
CA LYS A 283 19.57 25.41 -1.56
C LYS A 283 19.87 23.92 -1.57
N PRO A 284 19.26 23.15 -2.47
CA PRO A 284 19.62 21.74 -2.64
C PRO A 284 21.12 21.56 -2.89
N GLY A 285 21.74 20.61 -2.22
CA GLY A 285 23.16 20.30 -2.36
C GLY A 285 24.09 20.98 -1.35
N LEU A 286 23.57 21.76 -0.42
CA LEU A 286 24.37 22.28 0.71
C LEU A 286 24.70 21.16 1.68
N SER A 287 25.92 21.20 2.25
CA SER A 287 26.32 20.30 3.32
C SER A 287 25.82 20.80 4.67
N ALA A 288 25.34 19.90 5.52
CA ALA A 288 24.96 20.17 6.89
C ALA A 288 25.77 19.29 7.84
N ALA A 289 26.23 19.87 8.94
CA ALA A 289 26.79 19.12 10.07
C ALA A 289 25.72 19.04 11.16
N PHE A 290 25.52 17.88 11.73
CA PHE A 290 24.53 17.65 12.79
C PHE A 290 25.15 16.93 13.97
N TYR A 291 24.63 17.23 15.15
CA TYR A 291 24.96 16.56 16.40
C TYR A 291 23.68 15.94 16.93
N VAL A 292 23.70 14.63 17.22
CA VAL A 292 22.57 13.93 17.82
C VAL A 292 22.70 14.03 19.33
N ILE A 293 21.68 14.62 19.96
CA ILE A 293 21.57 14.68 21.43
C ILE A 293 20.67 13.53 21.86
N PHE A 294 21.24 12.50 22.46
CA PHE A 294 20.47 11.44 23.07
C PHE A 294 19.93 11.91 24.42
N LEU A 295 18.66 12.24 24.49
CA LEU A 295 17.96 12.44 25.76
C LEU A 295 17.63 11.03 26.32
N PHE A 296 18.50 10.49 27.16
CA PHE A 296 18.14 9.32 27.95
C PHE A 296 17.06 9.73 28.94
N HIS A 297 15.82 9.41 28.64
CA HIS A 297 14.75 9.45 29.62
C HIS A 297 14.90 8.17 30.46
N GLN A 298 15.45 8.27 31.66
CA GLN A 298 15.34 7.18 32.62
C GLN A 298 13.87 7.12 33.07
N ILE A 299 13.21 6.02 32.72
CA ILE A 299 11.90 5.61 33.27
C ILE A 299 12.15 4.94 34.61
#